data_d3de7372307de2c9d26097c980671481
#
_entry.id   d3de7372307de2c9d26097c980671481
#
_cell.length_a   1.000
_cell.length_b   1.000
_cell.length_c   1.000
_cell.angle_alpha   90.00
_cell.angle_beta   90.00
_cell.angle_gamma   90.00
#
_symmetry.space_group_name_H-M   'P 1'
#
loop_
_entity.id
_entity.type
_entity.pdbx_description
1 polymer ?
#
loop_
_entity_poly.entity_id
_entity_poly.type
_entity_poly.pdbx_seq_one_letter_code
_entity_poly.pdbx_strand_id
1 'polypeptide(L)'
;MMRIFTEKPLKQYADIHPEAKSAIQDWVKIVKESNWSTLADIKQTFNSVDYVGNQRYVFNIKGNDYRLVVVIQFKPQFVYIRFIGTHAEYDKIDCSTI
;
A
#
# COMPACT_ATOMS: atom_id res chain seq x y z
N MET A 1 -13.99 9.01 -1.54
CA MET A 1 -13.37 7.67 -1.54
C MET A 1 -11.99 7.73 -2.19
N MET A 2 -11.06 6.92 -1.70
CA MET A 2 -9.71 6.90 -2.27
C MET A 2 -9.74 6.26 -3.66
N ARG A 3 -8.87 6.73 -4.57
CA ARG A 3 -8.71 6.16 -5.93
C ARG A 3 -7.29 5.65 -6.10
N ILE A 4 -7.14 4.42 -6.59
CA ILE A 4 -5.84 3.77 -6.74
C ILE A 4 -5.36 3.85 -8.18
N PHE A 5 -4.13 4.33 -8.38
CA PHE A 5 -3.44 4.44 -9.67
C PHE A 5 -2.12 3.67 -9.61
N THR A 6 -2.01 2.54 -10.23
CA THR A 6 -3.05 1.71 -10.84
C THR A 6 -3.05 0.39 -10.13
N GLU A 7 -4.11 -0.41 -10.29
CA GLU A 7 -4.17 -1.74 -9.65
C GLU A 7 -3.37 -2.80 -10.40
N LYS A 8 -2.94 -2.52 -11.63
CA LYS A 8 -2.27 -3.50 -12.48
C LYS A 8 -1.04 -4.14 -11.82
N PRO A 9 -0.10 -3.37 -11.22
CA PRO A 9 1.05 -3.99 -10.55
C PRO A 9 0.63 -4.95 -9.42
N LEU A 10 -0.45 -4.62 -8.71
CA LEU A 10 -0.94 -5.45 -7.62
C LEU A 10 -1.53 -6.76 -8.16
N LYS A 11 -2.27 -6.69 -9.25
CA LYS A 11 -2.85 -7.88 -9.89
C LYS A 11 -1.75 -8.79 -10.44
N GLN A 12 -0.73 -8.22 -11.08
CA GLN A 12 0.41 -8.97 -11.61
C GLN A 12 1.18 -9.66 -10.49
N TYR A 13 1.41 -8.95 -9.38
CA TYR A 13 2.11 -9.52 -8.24
C TYR A 13 1.31 -10.66 -7.60
N ALA A 14 0.00 -10.49 -7.48
CA ALA A 14 -0.88 -11.52 -6.94
C ALA A 14 -0.89 -12.79 -7.80
N ASP A 15 -0.75 -12.66 -9.12
CA ASP A 15 -0.67 -13.80 -10.02
C ASP A 15 0.62 -14.60 -9.82
N ILE A 16 1.73 -13.92 -9.52
CA ILE A 16 3.03 -14.55 -9.26
C ILE A 16 3.08 -15.12 -7.84
N HIS A 17 2.40 -14.45 -6.89
CA HIS A 17 2.36 -14.83 -5.48
C HIS A 17 0.91 -15.10 -5.04
N PRO A 18 0.34 -16.25 -5.46
CA PRO A 18 -1.09 -16.53 -5.17
C PRO A 18 -1.43 -16.54 -3.68
N GLU A 19 -0.46 -16.86 -2.82
CA GLU A 19 -0.64 -16.85 -1.37
C GLU A 19 -0.91 -15.44 -0.81
N ALA A 20 -0.52 -14.39 -1.54
CA ALA A 20 -0.74 -13.01 -1.13
C ALA A 20 -2.01 -12.40 -1.75
N LYS A 21 -2.65 -13.10 -2.68
CA LYS A 21 -3.75 -12.56 -3.49
C LYS A 21 -4.90 -12.04 -2.63
N SER A 22 -5.35 -12.84 -1.68
CA SER A 22 -6.48 -12.48 -0.81
C SER A 22 -6.18 -11.22 -0.01
N ALA A 23 -4.98 -11.12 0.58
CA ALA A 23 -4.58 -9.97 1.37
C ALA A 23 -4.46 -8.70 0.51
N ILE A 24 -3.97 -8.83 -0.71
CA ILE A 24 -3.88 -7.71 -1.67
C ILE A 24 -5.28 -7.22 -2.05
N GLN A 25 -6.19 -8.14 -2.35
CA GLN A 25 -7.56 -7.79 -2.72
C GLN A 25 -8.29 -7.11 -1.56
N ASP A 26 -8.09 -7.58 -0.33
CA ASP A 26 -8.68 -6.97 0.86
C ASP A 26 -8.16 -5.55 1.04
N TRP A 27 -6.86 -5.35 0.87
CA TRP A 27 -6.25 -4.01 0.97
C TRP A 27 -6.87 -3.05 -0.06
N VAL A 28 -6.98 -3.48 -1.31
CA VAL A 28 -7.58 -2.68 -2.39
C VAL A 28 -9.01 -2.29 -2.05
N LYS A 29 -9.82 -3.25 -1.61
CA LYS A 29 -11.21 -3.00 -1.25
C LYS A 29 -11.33 -1.99 -0.11
N ILE A 30 -10.58 -2.18 0.94
CA ILE A 30 -10.61 -1.31 2.12
C ILE A 30 -10.20 0.12 1.75
N VAL A 31 -9.14 0.27 0.95
CA VAL A 31 -8.65 1.58 0.52
C VAL A 31 -9.71 2.29 -0.31
N LYS A 32 -10.32 1.60 -1.26
CA LYS A 32 -11.36 2.21 -2.11
C LYS A 32 -12.57 2.69 -1.32
N GLU A 33 -12.88 2.03 -0.21
CA GLU A 33 -14.01 2.40 0.64
C GLU A 33 -13.66 3.47 1.68
N SER A 34 -12.39 3.86 1.78
CA SER A 34 -11.89 4.81 2.78
C SER A 34 -11.92 6.25 2.28
N ASN A 35 -11.97 7.19 3.23
CA ASN A 35 -11.92 8.64 2.97
C ASN A 35 -10.88 9.27 3.89
N TRP A 36 -9.62 8.88 3.73
CA TRP A 36 -8.55 9.35 4.59
C TRP A 36 -8.20 10.81 4.30
N SER A 37 -8.00 11.58 5.36
CA SER A 37 -7.52 12.95 5.28
C SER A 37 -6.17 13.14 5.96
N THR A 38 -5.80 12.21 6.84
CA THR A 38 -4.56 12.29 7.62
C THR A 38 -3.97 10.90 7.85
N LEU A 39 -2.71 10.87 8.31
CA LEU A 39 -2.09 9.63 8.74
C LEU A 39 -2.87 8.97 9.88
N ALA A 40 -3.43 9.75 10.78
CA ALA A 40 -4.23 9.21 11.88
C ALA A 40 -5.43 8.42 11.37
N ASP A 41 -6.07 8.90 10.30
CA ASP A 41 -7.19 8.18 9.67
C ASP A 41 -6.73 6.83 9.11
N ILE A 42 -5.57 6.80 8.46
CA ILE A 42 -5.03 5.54 7.93
C ILE A 42 -4.77 4.56 9.07
N LYS A 43 -4.20 5.02 10.17
CA LYS A 43 -3.87 4.17 11.32
C LYS A 43 -5.09 3.58 12.01
N GLN A 44 -6.25 4.20 11.90
CA GLN A 44 -7.49 3.63 12.41
C GLN A 44 -7.94 2.42 11.58
N THR A 45 -7.56 2.36 10.31
CA THR A 45 -7.88 1.27 9.40
C THR A 45 -6.77 0.23 9.36
N PHE A 46 -5.52 0.70 9.22
CA PHE A 46 -4.31 -0.13 9.16
C PHE A 46 -3.33 0.35 10.22
N ASN A 47 -3.39 -0.23 11.42
CA ASN A 47 -2.62 0.27 12.57
C ASN A 47 -1.10 0.14 12.42
N SER A 48 -0.63 -0.69 11.50
CA SER A 48 0.80 -0.92 11.27
C SER A 48 1.38 -0.11 10.10
N VAL A 49 0.62 0.83 9.52
CA VAL A 49 1.13 1.66 8.44
C VAL A 49 2.27 2.55 8.93
N ASP A 50 3.32 2.69 8.10
CA ASP A 50 4.45 3.57 8.38
C ASP A 50 4.50 4.71 7.37
N TYR A 51 4.72 5.94 7.86
CA TYR A 51 5.04 7.07 7.02
C TYR A 51 6.56 7.18 6.91
N VAL A 52 7.10 7.17 5.68
CA VAL A 52 8.56 7.16 5.44
C VAL A 52 9.07 8.42 4.77
N GLY A 53 8.26 9.48 4.72
CA GLY A 53 8.60 10.77 4.12
C GLY A 53 8.15 10.87 2.67
N ASN A 54 8.19 12.08 2.11
CA ASN A 54 7.87 12.38 0.71
C ASN A 54 6.51 11.82 0.27
N GLN A 55 5.50 11.86 1.15
CA GLN A 55 4.16 11.33 0.89
C GLN A 55 4.12 9.81 0.68
N ARG A 56 5.18 9.09 1.03
CA ARG A 56 5.24 7.63 0.91
C ARG A 56 4.80 6.95 2.20
N TYR A 57 3.96 5.95 2.05
CA TYR A 57 3.40 5.16 3.15
C TYR A 57 3.64 3.70 2.86
N VAL A 58 4.00 2.93 3.88
CA VAL A 58 4.31 1.51 3.76
C VAL A 58 3.27 0.70 4.53
N PHE A 59 2.64 -0.23 3.82
CA PHE A 59 1.66 -1.14 4.40
C PHE A 59 2.22 -2.55 4.46
N ASN A 60 1.92 -3.26 5.53
CA ASN A 60 2.21 -4.68 5.65
C ASN A 60 1.09 -5.46 4.98
N ILE A 61 1.45 -6.43 4.14
CA ILE A 61 0.50 -7.30 3.45
C ILE A 61 0.76 -8.72 3.91
N LYS A 62 -0.30 -9.46 4.23
CA LYS A 62 -0.23 -10.84 4.74
C LYS A 62 0.70 -10.90 5.95
N GLY A 63 0.30 -10.22 7.02
CA GLY A 63 1.15 -10.07 8.20
C GLY A 63 2.40 -9.26 7.86
N ASN A 64 3.57 -9.84 8.04
CA ASN A 64 4.84 -9.19 7.72
C ASN A 64 5.52 -9.76 6.48
N ASP A 65 4.84 -10.60 5.71
CA ASP A 65 5.47 -11.30 4.59
C ASP A 65 5.79 -10.37 3.42
N TYR A 66 4.92 -9.38 3.18
CA TYR A 66 5.05 -8.46 2.05
C TYR A 66 4.95 -7.02 2.50
N ARG A 67 5.56 -6.12 1.70
CA ARG A 67 5.50 -4.67 1.90
C ARG A 67 4.95 -4.01 0.64
N LEU A 68 4.04 -3.06 0.85
CA LEU A 68 3.43 -2.27 -0.23
C LEU A 68 3.74 -0.80 0.04
N VAL A 69 4.43 -0.15 -0.90
CA VAL A 69 4.77 1.28 -0.81
C VAL A 69 3.89 2.06 -1.76
N VAL A 70 3.25 3.09 -1.24
CA VAL A 70 2.36 3.95 -2.03
C VAL A 70 2.66 5.42 -1.75
N VAL A 71 2.32 6.28 -2.70
CA VAL A 71 2.22 7.72 -2.50
C VAL A 71 0.76 8.04 -2.27
N ILE A 72 0.45 8.79 -1.21
CA ILE A 72 -0.91 9.21 -0.91
C ILE A 72 -1.00 10.72 -0.97
N GLN A 73 -1.94 11.21 -1.77
CA GLN A 73 -2.31 12.62 -1.83
C GLN A 73 -3.72 12.75 -1.26
N PHE A 74 -3.82 13.25 -0.03
CA PHE A 74 -5.08 13.26 0.69
C PHE A 74 -6.14 14.16 0.07
N LYS A 75 -5.77 15.34 -0.37
CA LYS A 75 -6.72 16.30 -0.89
C LYS A 75 -7.49 15.79 -2.10
N PRO A 76 -6.82 15.27 -3.16
CA PRO A 76 -7.52 14.65 -4.29
C PRO A 76 -7.98 13.22 -4.01
N GLN A 77 -7.61 12.63 -2.88
CA GLN A 77 -7.95 11.24 -2.52
C GLN A 77 -7.29 10.22 -3.46
N PHE A 78 -6.01 10.45 -3.81
CA PHE A 78 -5.28 9.60 -4.75
C PHE A 78 -4.25 8.74 -4.01
N VAL A 79 -4.16 7.47 -4.43
CA VAL A 79 -3.15 6.51 -3.96
C VAL A 79 -2.41 5.97 -5.17
N TYR A 80 -1.10 6.19 -5.22
CA TYR A 80 -0.26 5.70 -6.33
C TYR A 80 0.57 4.52 -5.84
N ILE A 81 0.46 3.40 -6.55
CA ILE A 81 1.25 2.20 -6.22
C ILE A 81 2.68 2.41 -6.69
N ARG A 82 3.65 2.29 -5.78
CA ARG A 82 5.05 2.50 -6.09
C ARG A 82 5.89 1.24 -6.04
N PHE A 83 5.58 0.32 -5.12
CA PHE A 83 6.33 -0.91 -4.97
C PHE A 83 5.50 -1.93 -4.22
N ILE A 84 5.59 -3.20 -4.62
CA ILE A 84 5.14 -4.32 -3.82
C ILE A 84 6.17 -5.43 -3.94
N GLY A 85 6.52 -6.04 -2.81
CA GLY A 85 7.51 -7.11 -2.77
C GLY A 85 7.57 -7.78 -1.41
N THR A 86 8.44 -8.78 -1.30
CA THR A 86 8.71 -9.42 -0.02
C THR A 86 9.44 -8.46 0.92
N HIS A 87 9.48 -8.81 2.21
CA HIS A 87 10.24 -8.03 3.18
C HIS A 87 11.72 -7.90 2.74
N ALA A 88 12.31 -8.99 2.25
CA ALA A 88 13.70 -8.98 1.79
C ALA A 88 13.91 -8.04 0.59
N GLU A 89 12.96 -8.02 -0.35
CA GLU A 89 13.00 -7.11 -1.50
C GLU A 89 12.85 -5.65 -1.04
N TYR A 90 11.96 -5.41 -0.09
CA TYR A 90 11.75 -4.08 0.48
C TYR A 90 13.02 -3.54 1.15
N ASP A 91 13.77 -4.40 1.84
CA ASP A 91 14.99 -3.99 2.54
C ASP A 91 16.09 -3.51 1.59
N LYS A 92 15.97 -3.80 0.30
CA LYS A 92 16.96 -3.42 -0.74
C LYS A 92 16.65 -2.10 -1.42
N ILE A 93 15.50 -1.48 -1.14
CA ILE A 93 15.09 -0.24 -1.81
C ILE A 93 15.09 0.93 -0.83
N ASP A 94 15.16 2.15 -1.37
CA ASP A 94 14.89 3.37 -0.61
C ASP A 94 13.42 3.73 -0.80
N CYS A 95 12.58 3.32 0.14
CA CYS A 95 11.14 3.48 0.05
C CYS A 95 10.67 4.94 0.07
N SER A 96 11.53 5.87 0.49
CA SER A 96 11.17 7.30 0.52
C SER A 96 11.35 8.00 -0.83
N THR A 97 11.98 7.35 -1.81
CA THR A 97 12.31 7.97 -3.10
C THR A 97 11.73 7.26 -4.32
N ILE A 98 11.22 6.07 -4.16
CA ILE A 98 10.67 5.31 -5.29
C ILE A 98 9.31 5.80 -5.76
#